data_b2e5ff86826e1c9818b1663af559ba6d
#
_entry.id   b2e5ff86826e1c9818b1663af559ba6d
#
_cell.length_a   1.000
_cell.length_b   1.000
_cell.length_c   1.000
_cell.angle_alpha   90.00
_cell.angle_beta   90.00
_cell.angle_gamma   90.00
#
_symmetry.space_group_name_H-M   'P 1'
#
loop_
_entity.id
_entity.type
_entity.pdbx_description
1 polymer ?
#
loop_
_entity_poly.entity_id
_entity_poly.type
_entity_poly.pdbx_seq_one_letter_code
_entity_poly.pdbx_strand_id
1 'polypeptide(L)'
;MTGTDQLARHRRDFGTWGEDLAARYLQDRGLILLGRNWRCREGEIDLIFTDRARVIFCEVKTRSDTEFGLLSETVTEEKAGRVRRAAQRWLREFRIGWCPVRYDVVAILAETGAHPRLQHIEAAF
;
A
#
# COMPACT_ATOMS: atom_id res chain seq x y z
N MET A 1 18.01 -10.98 -23.13
CA MET A 1 17.50 -10.40 -21.89
C MET A 1 18.44 -10.75 -20.75
N THR A 2 18.80 -9.80 -19.94
CA THR A 2 19.72 -10.01 -18.82
C THR A 2 18.96 -10.51 -17.60
N GLY A 3 19.67 -11.15 -16.64
CA GLY A 3 19.08 -11.57 -15.37
C GLY A 3 18.52 -10.40 -14.56
N THR A 4 19.12 -9.20 -14.71
CA THR A 4 18.66 -7.99 -14.02
C THR A 4 17.25 -7.61 -14.47
N ASP A 5 16.96 -7.68 -15.75
CA ASP A 5 15.63 -7.37 -16.29
C ASP A 5 14.59 -8.36 -15.77
N GLN A 6 14.94 -9.63 -15.70
CA GLN A 6 14.04 -10.66 -15.18
C GLN A 6 13.76 -10.47 -13.69
N LEU A 7 14.77 -10.11 -12.91
CA LEU A 7 14.61 -9.84 -11.48
C LEU A 7 13.73 -8.62 -11.23
N ALA A 8 13.94 -7.54 -12.00
CA ALA A 8 13.12 -6.33 -11.86
C ALA A 8 11.67 -6.61 -12.22
N ARG A 9 11.43 -7.40 -13.27
CA ARG A 9 10.07 -7.79 -13.68
C ARG A 9 9.40 -8.66 -12.61
N HIS A 10 10.13 -9.62 -12.06
CA HIS A 10 9.61 -10.49 -10.99
C HIS A 10 9.20 -9.68 -9.77
N ARG A 11 10.00 -8.70 -9.36
CA ARG A 11 9.69 -7.84 -8.22
C ARG A 11 8.42 -7.02 -8.46
N ARG A 12 8.25 -6.48 -9.67
CA ARG A 12 7.05 -5.74 -10.02
C ARG A 12 5.81 -6.62 -10.00
N ASP A 13 5.92 -7.82 -10.55
CA ASP A 13 4.81 -8.77 -10.57
C ASP A 13 4.41 -9.18 -9.16
N PHE A 14 5.39 -9.41 -8.29
CA PHE A 14 5.15 -9.75 -6.90
C PHE A 14 4.48 -8.60 -6.15
N GLY A 15 4.97 -7.38 -6.34
CA GLY A 15 4.36 -6.18 -5.75
C GLY A 15 2.94 -5.96 -6.26
N THR A 16 2.71 -6.11 -7.56
CA THR A 16 1.38 -5.97 -8.14
C THR A 16 0.43 -7.02 -7.60
N TRP A 17 0.89 -8.27 -7.49
CA TRP A 17 0.10 -9.34 -6.88
C TRP A 17 -0.32 -8.99 -5.46
N GLY A 18 0.61 -8.49 -4.65
CA GLY A 18 0.31 -8.08 -3.28
C GLY A 18 -0.70 -6.94 -3.21
N GLU A 19 -0.54 -5.95 -4.08
CA GLU A 19 -1.48 -4.82 -4.15
C GLU A 19 -2.87 -5.27 -4.56
N ASP A 20 -2.98 -6.20 -5.53
CA ASP A 20 -4.26 -6.76 -5.94
C ASP A 20 -4.93 -7.49 -4.79
N LEU A 21 -4.16 -8.27 -4.04
CA LEU A 21 -4.67 -9.00 -2.88
C LEU A 21 -5.15 -8.05 -1.79
N ALA A 22 -4.36 -7.03 -1.48
CA ALA A 22 -4.72 -6.02 -0.49
C ALA A 22 -5.98 -5.26 -0.90
N ALA A 23 -6.07 -4.86 -2.17
CA ALA A 23 -7.23 -4.14 -2.68
C ALA A 23 -8.48 -4.97 -2.55
N ARG A 24 -8.43 -6.23 -2.93
CA ARG A 24 -9.57 -7.15 -2.82
C ARG A 24 -9.99 -7.35 -1.38
N TYR A 25 -9.01 -7.56 -0.50
CA TYR A 25 -9.27 -7.77 0.92
C TYR A 25 -10.02 -6.59 1.53
N LEU A 26 -9.57 -5.37 1.25
CA LEU A 26 -10.17 -4.17 1.82
C LEU A 26 -11.53 -3.85 1.20
N GLN A 27 -11.70 -4.11 -0.09
CA GLN A 27 -13.00 -3.95 -0.75
C GLN A 27 -14.03 -4.95 -0.20
N ASP A 28 -13.62 -6.18 0.06
CA ASP A 28 -14.49 -7.18 0.66
C ASP A 28 -14.94 -6.78 2.07
N ARG A 29 -14.20 -5.91 2.73
CA ARG A 29 -14.54 -5.37 4.05
C ARG A 29 -15.33 -4.06 3.96
N GLY A 30 -15.73 -3.66 2.77
CA GLY A 30 -16.61 -2.52 2.57
C GLY A 30 -15.92 -1.21 2.24
N LEU A 31 -14.60 -1.18 2.08
CA LEU A 31 -13.91 0.04 1.67
C LEU A 31 -14.06 0.25 0.17
N ILE A 32 -14.17 1.50 -0.23
CA ILE A 32 -14.32 1.88 -1.62
C ILE A 32 -12.97 2.32 -2.16
N LEU A 33 -12.51 1.67 -3.24
CA LEU A 33 -11.24 2.00 -3.86
C LEU A 33 -11.37 3.27 -4.69
N LEU A 34 -10.54 4.27 -4.39
CA LEU A 34 -10.51 5.55 -5.09
C LEU A 34 -9.36 5.64 -6.09
N GLY A 35 -8.28 4.93 -5.85
CA GLY A 35 -7.13 4.97 -6.76
C GLY A 35 -6.05 3.99 -6.37
N ARG A 36 -5.16 3.72 -7.34
CA ARG A 36 -4.02 2.81 -7.17
C ARG A 36 -2.78 3.42 -7.79
N ASN A 37 -1.64 3.17 -7.16
CA ASN A 37 -0.32 3.51 -7.71
C ASN A 37 -0.26 4.95 -8.19
N TRP A 38 -0.78 5.86 -7.39
CA TRP A 38 -0.76 7.27 -7.72
C TRP A 38 0.61 7.85 -7.38
N ARG A 39 1.21 8.53 -8.35
CA ARG A 39 2.56 9.08 -8.21
C ARG A 39 2.55 10.57 -8.40
N CYS A 40 3.42 11.24 -7.66
CA CYS A 40 3.69 12.65 -7.82
C CYS A 40 5.15 12.92 -7.45
N ARG A 41 5.54 14.18 -7.52
CA ARG A 41 6.92 14.58 -7.21
C ARG A 41 7.33 14.16 -5.80
N GLU A 42 6.43 14.23 -4.84
CA GLU A 42 6.71 13.94 -3.44
C GLU A 42 6.85 12.45 -3.14
N GLY A 43 6.19 11.60 -3.92
CA GLY A 43 6.24 10.15 -3.69
C GLY A 43 5.10 9.41 -4.36
N GLU A 44 4.88 8.19 -3.87
CA GLU A 44 3.88 7.27 -4.43
C GLU A 44 2.96 6.78 -3.31
N ILE A 45 1.69 6.55 -3.66
CA ILE A 45 0.70 5.94 -2.77
C ILE A 45 0.19 4.68 -3.45
N ASP A 46 0.30 3.55 -2.78
CA ASP A 46 -0.06 2.25 -3.36
C ASP A 46 -1.56 2.11 -3.57
N LEU A 47 -2.37 2.39 -2.55
CA LEU A 47 -3.83 2.28 -2.62
C LEU A 47 -4.47 3.44 -1.87
N ILE A 48 -5.59 3.93 -2.40
CA ILE A 48 -6.36 5.00 -1.77
C ILE A 48 -7.81 4.53 -1.67
N PHE A 49 -8.34 4.55 -0.44
CA PHE A 49 -9.71 4.10 -0.15
C PHE A 49 -10.50 5.17 0.59
N THR A 50 -11.79 4.95 0.67
CA THR A 50 -12.65 5.68 1.59
C THR A 50 -13.63 4.72 2.26
N ASP A 51 -13.95 5.04 3.52
CA ASP A 51 -15.03 4.38 4.26
C ASP A 51 -16.27 5.28 4.34
N ARG A 52 -16.31 6.33 3.49
CA ARG A 52 -17.35 7.36 3.43
C ARG A 52 -17.26 8.42 4.52
N ALA A 53 -16.46 8.18 5.56
CA ALA A 53 -16.21 9.14 6.63
C ALA A 53 -14.84 9.79 6.48
N ARG A 54 -13.87 9.05 5.92
CA ARG A 54 -12.48 9.51 5.80
C ARG A 54 -11.86 8.96 4.53
N VAL A 55 -10.72 9.55 4.14
CA VAL A 55 -9.87 9.02 3.07
C VAL A 55 -8.73 8.23 3.74
N ILE A 56 -8.45 7.04 3.23
CA ILE A 56 -7.46 6.13 3.79
C ILE A 56 -6.37 5.89 2.74
N PHE A 57 -5.15 6.32 3.06
CA PHE A 57 -3.98 6.13 2.20
C PHE A 57 -3.23 4.91 2.71
N CYS A 58 -3.02 3.94 1.85
CA CYS A 58 -2.54 2.62 2.25
C CYS A 58 -1.22 2.27 1.56
N GLU A 59 -0.23 1.87 2.36
CA GLU A 59 1.02 1.28 1.89
C GLU A 59 0.89 -0.24 1.93
N VAL A 60 1.34 -0.90 0.87
CA VAL A 60 1.32 -2.36 0.80
C VAL A 60 2.74 -2.88 0.86
N LYS A 61 3.02 -3.77 1.82
CA LYS A 61 4.31 -4.44 1.96
C LYS A 61 4.12 -5.91 1.67
N THR A 62 4.77 -6.39 0.61
CA THR A 62 4.73 -7.80 0.23
C THR A 62 6.09 -8.42 0.51
N ARG A 63 6.10 -9.51 1.27
CA ARG A 63 7.33 -10.21 1.67
C ARG A 63 7.19 -11.69 1.40
N SER A 64 8.32 -12.34 1.15
CA SER A 64 8.39 -13.80 1.06
C SER A 64 8.66 -14.39 2.44
N ASP A 65 8.53 -15.72 2.57
CA ASP A 65 8.79 -16.41 3.83
C ASP A 65 10.24 -16.24 4.32
N THR A 66 11.18 -15.97 3.41
CA THR A 66 12.57 -15.66 3.78
C THR A 66 12.72 -14.30 4.42
N GLU A 67 11.70 -13.45 4.32
CA GLU A 67 11.69 -12.09 4.86
C GLU A 67 10.70 -11.96 6.01
N PHE A 68 10.40 -13.06 6.67
CA PHE A 68 9.32 -13.14 7.68
C PHE A 68 9.43 -12.05 8.76
N GLY A 69 10.62 -11.79 9.27
CA GLY A 69 10.81 -10.79 10.32
C GLY A 69 10.42 -9.36 9.92
N LEU A 70 10.31 -9.11 8.62
CA LEU A 70 10.03 -7.75 8.11
C LEU A 70 8.55 -7.37 8.14
N LEU A 71 7.64 -8.32 8.42
CA LEU A 71 6.22 -8.01 8.50
C LEU A 71 5.89 -7.02 9.59
N SER A 72 6.64 -7.07 10.69
CA SER A 72 6.40 -6.19 11.83
C SER A 72 7.05 -4.82 11.68
N GLU A 73 7.84 -4.60 10.64
CA GLU A 73 8.49 -3.30 10.44
C GLU A 73 7.47 -2.23 10.12
N THR A 74 7.59 -1.11 10.80
CA THR A 74 6.77 0.06 10.52
C THR A 74 7.38 0.84 9.37
N VAL A 75 6.58 1.72 8.78
CA VAL A 75 7.07 2.68 7.78
C VAL A 75 8.03 3.64 8.48
N THR A 76 9.19 3.88 7.87
CA THR A 76 10.17 4.82 8.42
C THR A 76 9.59 6.24 8.43
N GLU A 77 10.13 7.11 9.31
CA GLU A 77 9.69 8.50 9.36
C GLU A 77 9.89 9.21 8.03
N GLU A 78 10.98 8.93 7.34
CA GLU A 78 11.24 9.52 6.03
C GLU A 78 10.19 9.10 5.01
N LYS A 79 9.87 7.82 4.94
CA LYS A 79 8.85 7.32 4.02
C LYS A 79 7.46 7.81 4.41
N ALA A 80 7.15 7.84 5.70
CA ALA A 80 5.89 8.38 6.20
C ALA A 80 5.70 9.83 5.77
N GLY A 81 6.75 10.63 5.88
CA GLY A 81 6.71 12.02 5.44
C GLY A 81 6.42 12.16 3.96
N ARG A 82 7.04 11.32 3.13
CA ARG A 82 6.80 11.33 1.69
C ARG A 82 5.35 10.95 1.35
N VAL A 83 4.83 9.92 2.01
CA VAL A 83 3.44 9.49 1.78
C VAL A 83 2.46 10.58 2.22
N ARG A 84 2.70 11.21 3.38
CA ARG A 84 1.83 12.29 3.86
C ARG A 84 1.82 13.48 2.89
N ARG A 85 2.97 13.85 2.35
CA ARG A 85 3.05 14.95 1.36
C ARG A 85 2.34 14.58 0.06
N ALA A 86 2.54 13.35 -0.40
CA ALA A 86 1.85 12.84 -1.59
C ALA A 86 0.32 12.84 -1.37
N ALA A 87 -0.12 12.42 -0.18
CA ALA A 87 -1.53 12.40 0.17
C ALA A 87 -2.14 13.80 0.16
N GLN A 88 -1.43 14.79 0.72
CA GLN A 88 -1.88 16.17 0.68
C GLN A 88 -2.02 16.68 -0.74
N ARG A 89 -1.09 16.31 -1.61
CA ARG A 89 -1.15 16.69 -3.00
C ARG A 89 -2.33 16.02 -3.71
N TRP A 90 -2.58 14.76 -3.43
CA TRP A 90 -3.74 14.04 -4.00
C TRP A 90 -5.05 14.73 -3.62
N LEU A 91 -5.20 15.09 -2.34
CA LEU A 91 -6.40 15.77 -1.85
C LEU A 91 -6.62 17.09 -2.56
N ARG A 92 -5.57 17.87 -2.77
CA ARG A 92 -5.65 19.14 -3.49
C ARG A 92 -5.98 18.95 -4.96
N GLU A 93 -5.31 18.00 -5.61
CA GLU A 93 -5.48 17.77 -7.04
C GLU A 93 -6.90 17.32 -7.38
N PHE A 94 -7.48 16.49 -6.55
CA PHE A 94 -8.85 16.02 -6.74
C PHE A 94 -9.88 16.91 -6.05
N ARG A 95 -9.45 18.06 -5.54
CA ARG A 95 -10.31 19.09 -4.95
C ARG A 95 -11.21 18.57 -3.83
N ILE A 96 -10.67 17.66 -3.04
CA ILE A 96 -11.37 17.15 -1.87
C ILE A 96 -11.20 18.16 -0.75
N GLY A 97 -12.32 18.67 -0.23
CA GLY A 97 -12.32 19.57 0.89
C GLY A 97 -11.81 18.90 2.16
N TRP A 98 -11.81 19.63 3.26
CA TRP A 98 -11.34 19.07 4.53
C TRP A 98 -12.11 17.79 4.87
N CYS A 99 -11.37 16.74 5.20
CA CYS A 99 -11.94 15.47 5.62
C CYS A 99 -10.93 14.76 6.52
N PRO A 100 -11.39 13.87 7.40
CA PRO A 100 -10.47 13.03 8.16
C PRO A 100 -9.66 12.12 7.23
N VAL A 101 -8.40 11.89 7.60
CA VAL A 101 -7.47 11.08 6.83
C VAL A 101 -6.85 10.04 7.75
N ARG A 102 -6.59 8.85 7.24
CA ARG A 102 -5.90 7.80 7.97
C ARG A 102 -4.84 7.16 7.07
N TYR A 103 -3.71 6.79 7.66
CA TYR A 103 -2.59 6.16 6.94
C TYR A 103 -2.43 4.74 7.46
N ASP A 104 -2.66 3.77 6.58
CA ASP A 104 -2.67 2.35 6.90
C ASP A 104 -1.53 1.61 6.22
N VAL A 105 -1.18 0.46 6.77
CA VAL A 105 -0.26 -0.49 6.14
C VAL A 105 -0.97 -1.82 5.99
N VAL A 106 -0.83 -2.44 4.82
CA VAL A 106 -1.22 -3.84 4.62
C VAL A 106 0.06 -4.63 4.37
N ALA A 107 0.34 -5.55 5.27
CA ALA A 107 1.50 -6.43 5.16
C ALA A 107 1.05 -7.80 4.68
N ILE A 108 1.71 -8.32 3.65
CA ILE A 108 1.36 -9.61 3.04
C ILE A 108 2.59 -10.48 3.07
N LEU A 109 2.44 -11.67 3.66
CA LEU A 109 3.48 -12.69 3.65
C LEU A 109 3.09 -13.80 2.70
N ALA A 110 3.88 -13.98 1.65
CA ALA A 110 3.71 -15.07 0.69
C ALA A 110 4.54 -16.25 1.13
N GLU A 111 3.89 -17.25 1.71
CA GLU A 111 4.54 -18.47 2.18
C GLU A 111 4.50 -19.55 1.12
N THR A 112 5.62 -20.23 0.91
CA THR A 112 5.70 -21.33 -0.04
C THR A 112 4.77 -22.46 0.39
N GLY A 113 3.87 -22.87 -0.52
CA GLY A 113 2.96 -23.99 -0.26
C GLY A 113 1.81 -23.69 0.68
N ALA A 114 1.60 -22.43 1.02
CA ALA A 114 0.53 -22.01 1.92
C ALA A 114 -0.23 -20.83 1.35
N HIS A 115 -1.41 -20.56 1.90
CA HIS A 115 -2.13 -19.35 1.57
C HIS A 115 -1.39 -18.14 2.12
N PRO A 116 -1.37 -17.02 1.41
CA PRO A 116 -0.73 -15.82 1.92
C PRO A 116 -1.40 -15.34 3.20
N ARG A 117 -0.59 -14.81 4.11
CA ARG A 117 -1.09 -14.18 5.33
C ARG A 117 -1.11 -12.67 5.13
N LEU A 118 -2.20 -12.04 5.56
CA LEU A 118 -2.39 -10.61 5.39
C LEU A 118 -2.67 -9.99 6.75
N GLN A 119 -2.02 -8.87 7.03
CA GLN A 119 -2.25 -8.08 8.24
C GLN A 119 -2.55 -6.64 7.83
N HIS A 120 -3.70 -6.13 8.24
CA HIS A 120 -4.08 -4.76 8.01
C HIS A 120 -3.84 -3.97 9.30
N ILE A 121 -3.00 -2.97 9.23
CA ILE A 121 -2.64 -2.13 10.36
C ILE A 121 -3.23 -0.74 10.12
N GLU A 122 -4.29 -0.42 10.84
CA GLU A 122 -4.93 0.88 10.73
C GLU A 122 -4.15 1.94 11.51
N ALA A 123 -4.13 3.15 10.98
CA ALA A 123 -3.44 4.29 11.59
C ALA A 123 -1.98 3.94 11.92
N ALA A 124 -1.29 3.38 10.94
CA ALA A 124 0.07 2.87 11.15
C ALA A 124 1.12 3.96 11.24
N PHE A 125 0.84 5.16 10.71
CA PHE A 125 1.79 6.26 10.76
C PHE A 125 1.14 7.63 10.60
#